data_0bf277e32c850594e8a1f93a61c2a7ba
#
_entry.id   0bf277e32c850594e8a1f93a61c2a7ba
#
_cell.length_a   1.000
_cell.length_b   1.000
_cell.length_c   1.000
_cell.angle_alpha   90.00
_cell.angle_beta   90.00
_cell.angle_gamma   90.00
#
_symmetry.space_group_name_H-M   'P 1'
#
loop_
_entity.id
_entity.type
_entity.pdbx_description
1 polymer ?
#
loop_
_entity_poly.entity_id
_entity_poly.type
_entity_poly.pdbx_seq_one_letter_code
_entity_poly.pdbx_strand_id
1 'polypeptide(L)'
;PAAREVYVIGEFNNWNAYGYDMKKISDGGIYDLFIPGAKAGDMYKFLIISQSGEALYKADPYANQAQLRPETASIVADLSGYEWKDSEWVEKKKTENHLKAPLSIYECHLGSWKKKDDGTEDGFYTYRELAPELAKYVSDMGYTHIELMGIAEYPYDGSWGYQVTGYYAPTARYGTPKDFMYFVDYMLSLIHISEP
;
A
#
# COMPACT_ATOMS: atom_id res chain seq x y z
N PRO A 1 11.48 -21.16 4.92
CA PRO A 1 12.24 -22.28 5.51
C PRO A 1 12.72 -23.27 4.45
N ALA A 2 11.95 -23.48 3.39
CA ALA A 2 12.24 -24.49 2.36
C ALA A 2 13.07 -23.97 1.17
N ALA A 3 13.53 -22.73 1.16
CA ALA A 3 14.40 -22.24 0.11
C ALA A 3 15.81 -22.85 0.22
N ARG A 4 16.41 -23.19 -0.94
CA ARG A 4 17.82 -23.59 -1.03
C ARG A 4 18.70 -22.34 -0.96
N GLU A 5 18.36 -21.32 -1.74
CA GLU A 5 19.06 -20.06 -1.82
C GLU A 5 18.04 -18.92 -1.97
N VAL A 6 18.39 -17.73 -1.47
CA VAL A 6 17.58 -16.52 -1.61
C VAL A 6 18.50 -15.37 -1.99
N TYR A 7 18.09 -14.58 -2.98
CA TYR A 7 18.79 -13.40 -3.45
C TYR A 7 17.87 -12.20 -3.48
N VAL A 8 18.43 -11.00 -3.38
CA VAL A 8 17.73 -9.76 -3.70
C VAL A 8 18.23 -9.25 -5.05
N ILE A 9 17.30 -8.97 -5.95
CA ILE A 9 17.58 -8.40 -7.26
C ILE A 9 16.77 -7.11 -7.44
N GLY A 10 17.36 -6.10 -8.05
CA GLY A 10 16.69 -4.82 -8.23
C GLY A 10 17.54 -3.82 -9.03
N GLU A 11 17.09 -2.58 -9.08
CA GLU A 11 17.79 -1.52 -9.83
C GLU A 11 19.19 -1.26 -9.29
N PHE A 12 19.39 -1.38 -7.97
CA PHE A 12 20.69 -1.20 -7.30
C PHE A 12 21.77 -2.21 -7.73
N ASN A 13 21.39 -3.33 -8.37
CA ASN A 13 22.32 -4.35 -8.86
C ASN A 13 22.05 -4.78 -10.31
N ASN A 14 21.36 -3.94 -11.08
CA ASN A 14 20.95 -4.21 -12.47
C ASN A 14 20.22 -5.57 -12.61
N TRP A 15 19.41 -5.92 -11.63
CA TRP A 15 18.63 -7.17 -11.56
C TRP A 15 19.50 -8.45 -11.60
N ASN A 16 20.76 -8.34 -11.18
CA ASN A 16 21.71 -9.45 -11.16
C ASN A 16 21.83 -10.03 -9.74
N ALA A 17 21.67 -11.34 -9.62
CA ALA A 17 21.77 -12.05 -8.34
C ALA A 17 23.21 -12.26 -7.84
N TYR A 18 24.22 -12.16 -8.73
CA TYR A 18 25.59 -12.48 -8.37
C TYR A 18 26.15 -11.55 -7.29
N GLY A 19 26.57 -12.14 -6.16
CA GLY A 19 27.06 -11.39 -4.99
C GLY A 19 25.98 -10.77 -4.10
N TYR A 20 24.69 -11.07 -4.36
CA TYR A 20 23.55 -10.59 -3.59
C TYR A 20 22.74 -11.73 -2.95
N ASP A 21 23.46 -12.80 -2.57
CA ASP A 21 22.91 -13.92 -1.82
C ASP A 21 22.58 -13.50 -0.38
N MET A 22 21.39 -13.78 0.06
CA MET A 22 20.94 -13.49 1.42
C MET A 22 21.41 -14.57 2.37
N LYS A 23 21.99 -14.16 3.49
CA LYS A 23 22.46 -15.08 4.53
C LYS A 23 21.30 -15.55 5.39
N LYS A 24 21.11 -16.86 5.49
CA LYS A 24 20.16 -17.42 6.44
C LYS A 24 20.68 -17.22 7.87
N ILE A 25 19.90 -16.49 8.68
CA ILE A 25 20.28 -16.12 10.05
C ILE A 25 19.49 -16.89 11.12
N SER A 26 18.48 -17.69 10.73
CA SER A 26 17.64 -18.45 11.65
C SER A 26 17.09 -19.71 11.00
N ASP A 27 16.91 -20.76 11.78
CA ASP A 27 16.25 -21.99 11.34
C ASP A 27 14.77 -21.79 11.01
N GLY A 28 14.14 -20.72 11.52
CA GLY A 28 12.81 -20.28 11.15
C GLY A 28 12.68 -19.78 9.70
N GLY A 29 13.80 -19.69 8.96
CA GLY A 29 13.82 -19.27 7.55
C GLY A 29 13.88 -17.77 7.37
N ILE A 30 14.52 -17.05 8.29
CA ILE A 30 14.84 -15.64 8.16
C ILE A 30 16.16 -15.50 7.40
N TYR A 31 16.16 -14.61 6.42
CA TYR A 31 17.31 -14.28 5.58
C TYR A 31 17.62 -12.79 5.72
N ASP A 32 18.89 -12.41 5.65
CA ASP A 32 19.36 -11.05 5.79
C ASP A 32 20.44 -10.71 4.76
N LEU A 33 20.39 -9.48 4.26
CA LEU A 33 21.40 -8.91 3.38
C LEU A 33 21.42 -7.39 3.50
N PHE A 34 22.58 -6.80 3.75
CA PHE A 34 22.76 -5.36 3.64
C PHE A 34 23.18 -4.99 2.23
N ILE A 35 22.47 -4.05 1.60
CA ILE A 35 22.73 -3.59 0.23
C ILE A 35 23.18 -2.14 0.26
N PRO A 36 24.49 -1.87 0.09
CA PRO A 36 24.99 -0.51 0.00
C PRO A 36 24.42 0.22 -1.22
N GLY A 37 23.97 1.46 -1.02
CA GLY A 37 23.49 2.32 -2.10
C GLY A 37 22.04 2.09 -2.55
N ALA A 38 21.32 1.13 -1.97
CA ALA A 38 19.88 1.04 -2.16
C ALA A 38 19.19 2.30 -1.60
N LYS A 39 18.26 2.87 -2.35
CA LYS A 39 17.59 4.13 -2.04
C LYS A 39 16.09 4.07 -2.29
N ALA A 40 15.37 5.00 -1.70
CA ALA A 40 13.95 5.17 -1.96
C ALA A 40 13.68 5.32 -3.47
N GLY A 41 12.68 4.59 -3.95
CA GLY A 41 12.30 4.50 -5.35
C GLY A 41 12.89 3.31 -6.09
N ASP A 42 13.96 2.67 -5.59
CA ASP A 42 14.52 1.50 -6.25
C ASP A 42 13.52 0.33 -6.25
N MET A 43 13.33 -0.27 -7.42
CA MET A 43 12.52 -1.48 -7.58
C MET A 43 13.33 -2.73 -7.28
N TYR A 44 12.71 -3.72 -6.62
CA TYR A 44 13.36 -4.97 -6.28
C TYR A 44 12.40 -6.16 -6.21
N LYS A 45 12.96 -7.36 -6.27
CA LYS A 45 12.29 -8.65 -6.00
C LYS A 45 13.22 -9.56 -5.23
N PHE A 46 12.64 -10.58 -4.60
CA PHE A 46 13.40 -11.74 -4.13
C PHE A 46 13.43 -12.80 -5.22
N LEU A 47 14.64 -13.30 -5.51
CA LEU A 47 14.84 -14.50 -6.29
C LEU A 47 15.08 -15.66 -5.32
N ILE A 48 14.17 -16.61 -5.32
CA ILE A 48 14.20 -17.78 -4.43
C ILE A 48 14.49 -19.01 -5.27
N ILE A 49 15.54 -19.74 -4.92
CA ILE A 49 15.83 -21.05 -5.52
C ILE A 49 15.25 -22.12 -4.61
N SER A 50 14.32 -22.89 -5.15
CA SER A 50 13.68 -24.00 -4.43
C SER A 50 14.64 -25.18 -4.22
N GLN A 51 14.25 -26.16 -3.42
CA GLN A 51 15.02 -27.41 -3.26
C GLN A 51 15.17 -28.20 -4.57
N SER A 52 14.19 -28.09 -5.48
CA SER A 52 14.25 -28.69 -6.83
C SER A 52 15.12 -27.91 -7.83
N GLY A 53 15.61 -26.72 -7.46
CA GLY A 53 16.38 -25.85 -8.35
C GLY A 53 15.53 -24.87 -9.17
N GLU A 54 14.23 -24.83 -8.96
CA GLU A 54 13.33 -23.87 -9.63
C GLU A 54 13.59 -22.46 -9.14
N ALA A 55 13.64 -21.49 -10.07
CA ALA A 55 13.80 -20.07 -9.77
C ALA A 55 12.42 -19.39 -9.66
N LEU A 56 12.13 -18.82 -8.49
CA LEU A 56 10.89 -18.12 -8.19
C LEU A 56 11.17 -16.64 -7.93
N TYR A 57 10.58 -15.75 -8.71
CA TYR A 57 10.66 -14.31 -8.52
C TYR A 57 9.45 -13.84 -7.69
N LYS A 58 9.70 -13.29 -6.52
CA LYS A 58 8.65 -12.89 -5.57
C LYS A 58 8.80 -11.43 -5.16
N ALA A 59 7.66 -10.74 -5.06
CA ALA A 59 7.59 -9.45 -4.39
C ALA A 59 7.87 -9.62 -2.89
N ASP A 60 8.27 -8.54 -2.23
CA ASP A 60 8.38 -8.48 -0.78
C ASP A 60 6.98 -8.36 -0.15
N PRO A 61 6.56 -9.34 0.67
CA PRO A 61 5.25 -9.30 1.31
C PRO A 61 5.11 -8.18 2.35
N TYR A 62 6.22 -7.58 2.79
CA TYR A 62 6.25 -6.48 3.76
C TYR A 62 6.54 -5.12 3.13
N ALA A 63 6.63 -5.05 1.80
CA ALA A 63 6.85 -3.78 1.11
C ALA A 63 5.71 -2.79 1.40
N ASN A 64 6.06 -1.54 1.64
CA ASN A 64 5.09 -0.45 1.82
C ASN A 64 4.72 0.24 0.51
N GLN A 65 5.38 -0.12 -0.59
CA GLN A 65 5.07 0.37 -1.93
C GLN A 65 5.29 -0.71 -2.97
N ALA A 66 4.37 -0.81 -3.91
CA ALA A 66 4.43 -1.75 -5.02
C ALA A 66 4.46 -1.02 -6.36
N GLN A 67 5.02 -1.68 -7.36
CA GLN A 67 4.95 -1.23 -8.75
C GLN A 67 3.52 -1.35 -9.27
N LEU A 68 3.13 -0.41 -10.14
CA LEU A 68 1.82 -0.47 -10.79
C LEU A 68 1.72 -1.71 -11.67
N ARG A 69 0.57 -2.36 -11.61
CA ARG A 69 0.26 -3.52 -12.49
C ARG A 69 0.43 -3.17 -13.98
N PRO A 70 0.73 -4.14 -14.85
CA PRO A 70 0.80 -5.59 -14.63
C PRO A 70 2.07 -6.05 -13.93
N GLU A 71 2.99 -5.15 -13.68
CA GLU A 71 4.25 -5.46 -13.05
C GLU A 71 4.08 -5.76 -11.55
N THR A 72 5.07 -6.43 -10.96
CA THR A 72 4.94 -6.97 -9.59
C THR A 72 6.18 -6.76 -8.71
N ALA A 73 7.02 -5.77 -9.02
CA ALA A 73 8.14 -5.46 -8.16
C ALA A 73 7.68 -4.71 -6.90
N SER A 74 8.42 -4.89 -5.82
CA SER A 74 8.36 -4.03 -4.66
C SER A 74 9.21 -2.79 -4.88
N ILE A 75 8.87 -1.69 -4.22
CA ILE A 75 9.63 -0.44 -4.29
C ILE A 75 10.11 -0.08 -2.88
N VAL A 76 11.37 0.31 -2.75
CA VAL A 76 11.92 0.84 -1.49
C VAL A 76 11.20 2.14 -1.17
N ALA A 77 10.34 2.15 -0.15
CA ALA A 77 9.54 3.30 0.22
C ALA A 77 10.23 4.14 1.31
N ASP A 78 10.21 5.45 1.14
CA ASP A 78 10.50 6.41 2.21
C ASP A 78 9.19 7.02 2.71
N LEU A 79 8.73 6.59 3.88
CA LEU A 79 7.52 7.09 4.52
C LEU A 79 7.80 8.26 5.46
N SER A 80 9.06 8.66 5.62
CA SER A 80 9.43 9.78 6.49
C SER A 80 9.00 11.14 5.93
N GLY A 81 8.98 12.16 6.79
CA GLY A 81 8.76 13.54 6.39
C GLY A 81 7.32 13.89 6.01
N TYR A 82 6.34 13.02 6.26
CA TYR A 82 4.93 13.40 6.17
C TYR A 82 4.49 14.07 7.49
N GLU A 83 3.94 15.27 7.37
CA GLU A 83 3.42 16.03 8.52
C GLU A 83 1.91 15.86 8.61
N TRP A 84 1.46 15.06 9.59
CA TRP A 84 0.06 14.81 9.87
C TRP A 84 -0.64 16.04 10.43
N LYS A 85 -1.86 16.31 9.97
CA LYS A 85 -2.70 17.44 10.42
C LYS A 85 -3.92 16.98 11.22
N ASP A 86 -3.88 15.78 11.72
CA ASP A 86 -4.96 15.06 12.40
C ASP A 86 -5.01 15.29 13.93
N SER A 87 -4.25 16.26 14.45
CA SER A 87 -4.13 16.51 15.89
C SER A 87 -5.48 16.72 16.61
N GLU A 88 -6.42 17.43 15.99
CA GLU A 88 -7.76 17.64 16.55
C GLU A 88 -8.53 16.31 16.66
N TRP A 89 -8.44 15.47 15.65
CA TRP A 89 -9.04 14.14 15.64
C TRP A 89 -8.43 13.25 16.73
N VAL A 90 -7.10 13.25 16.89
CA VAL A 90 -6.40 12.48 17.92
C VAL A 90 -6.84 12.90 19.32
N GLU A 91 -6.96 14.21 19.60
CA GLU A 91 -7.42 14.70 20.89
C GLU A 91 -8.91 14.34 21.14
N LYS A 92 -9.75 14.47 20.13
CA LYS A 92 -11.16 14.11 20.20
C LYS A 92 -11.34 12.63 20.51
N LYS A 93 -10.59 11.75 19.82
CA LYS A 93 -10.60 10.30 20.03
C LYS A 93 -10.28 9.90 21.49
N LYS A 94 -9.44 10.67 22.19
CA LYS A 94 -9.12 10.41 23.60
C LYS A 94 -10.28 10.69 24.56
N THR A 95 -11.14 11.62 24.20
CA THR A 95 -12.20 12.13 25.10
C THR A 95 -13.58 11.56 24.77
N GLU A 96 -13.84 11.16 23.55
CA GLU A 96 -15.13 10.63 23.12
C GLU A 96 -15.26 9.12 23.37
N ASN A 97 -16.45 8.73 23.82
CA ASN A 97 -16.80 7.32 23.94
C ASN A 97 -17.46 6.85 22.64
N HIS A 98 -16.65 6.38 21.71
CA HIS A 98 -17.09 5.93 20.37
C HIS A 98 -18.15 4.81 20.43
N LEU A 99 -18.16 3.99 21.49
CA LEU A 99 -19.16 2.93 21.68
C LEU A 99 -20.57 3.45 21.97
N LYS A 100 -20.70 4.74 22.32
CA LYS A 100 -21.99 5.41 22.60
C LYS A 100 -22.41 6.39 21.51
N ALA A 101 -21.55 6.63 20.52
CA ALA A 101 -21.84 7.51 19.40
C ALA A 101 -22.63 6.77 18.31
N PRO A 102 -23.45 7.47 17.54
CA PRO A 102 -24.04 6.89 16.32
C PRO A 102 -22.98 6.44 15.34
N LEU A 103 -23.16 5.29 14.72
CA LEU A 103 -22.28 4.74 13.70
C LEU A 103 -23.04 4.62 12.38
N SER A 104 -22.55 5.29 11.35
CA SER A 104 -23.04 5.18 9.97
C SER A 104 -21.83 5.07 9.04
N ILE A 105 -21.65 3.92 8.41
CA ILE A 105 -20.47 3.58 7.61
C ILE A 105 -20.82 3.69 6.13
N TYR A 106 -19.98 4.38 5.36
CA TYR A 106 -20.02 4.38 3.91
C TYR A 106 -18.92 3.47 3.37
N GLU A 107 -19.28 2.31 2.86
CA GLU A 107 -18.36 1.39 2.20
C GLU A 107 -18.10 1.84 0.77
N CYS A 108 -16.84 1.94 0.36
CA CYS A 108 -16.47 2.54 -0.91
C CYS A 108 -15.27 1.84 -1.55
N HIS A 109 -15.42 1.45 -2.83
CA HIS A 109 -14.30 1.05 -3.69
C HIS A 109 -13.87 2.24 -4.54
N LEU A 110 -12.68 2.82 -4.27
CA LEU A 110 -12.22 4.06 -4.88
C LEU A 110 -12.22 4.04 -6.41
N GLY A 111 -11.81 2.91 -7.00
CA GLY A 111 -11.70 2.75 -8.45
C GLY A 111 -13.04 2.67 -9.19
N SER A 112 -14.16 2.42 -8.50
CA SER A 112 -15.50 2.37 -9.10
C SER A 112 -16.43 3.48 -8.61
N TRP A 113 -16.06 4.18 -7.55
CA TRP A 113 -16.88 5.25 -6.99
C TRP A 113 -17.07 6.41 -7.98
N LYS A 114 -15.97 6.81 -8.64
CA LYS A 114 -15.99 7.83 -9.69
C LYS A 114 -14.92 7.53 -10.73
N LYS A 115 -15.22 7.80 -11.99
CA LYS A 115 -14.30 7.64 -13.12
C LYS A 115 -14.08 8.98 -13.81
N LYS A 116 -12.86 9.19 -14.32
CA LYS A 116 -12.53 10.29 -15.22
C LYS A 116 -12.96 9.97 -16.64
N ASP A 117 -13.42 10.98 -17.36
CA ASP A 117 -13.60 10.93 -18.81
C ASP A 117 -12.47 11.74 -19.47
N ASP A 118 -11.22 11.30 -19.25
CA ASP A 118 -10.02 11.98 -19.72
C ASP A 118 -9.26 11.19 -20.81
N GLY A 119 -9.88 10.12 -21.30
CA GLY A 119 -9.32 9.26 -22.34
C GLY A 119 -8.26 8.27 -21.81
N THR A 120 -8.00 8.21 -20.51
CA THR A 120 -7.16 7.16 -19.92
C THR A 120 -7.92 5.84 -19.86
N GLU A 121 -7.22 4.71 -20.08
CA GLU A 121 -7.82 3.37 -20.10
C GLU A 121 -8.58 3.05 -18.81
N ASP A 122 -7.99 3.38 -17.67
CA ASP A 122 -8.56 3.10 -16.36
C ASP A 122 -9.53 4.17 -15.85
N GLY A 123 -9.30 5.43 -16.20
CA GLY A 123 -10.07 6.58 -15.73
C GLY A 123 -10.07 6.73 -14.20
N PHE A 124 -8.99 6.29 -13.53
CA PHE A 124 -8.92 6.39 -12.07
C PHE A 124 -8.58 7.80 -11.61
N TYR A 125 -9.23 8.22 -10.54
CA TYR A 125 -8.80 9.36 -9.76
C TYR A 125 -7.65 8.96 -8.82
N THR A 126 -6.75 9.90 -8.57
CA THR A 126 -5.70 9.72 -7.55
C THR A 126 -6.26 9.86 -6.14
N TYR A 127 -5.51 9.35 -5.14
CA TYR A 127 -5.84 9.55 -3.72
C TYR A 127 -6.06 11.04 -3.39
N ARG A 128 -5.21 11.92 -3.94
CA ARG A 128 -5.30 13.37 -3.70
C ARG A 128 -6.53 14.01 -4.32
N GLU A 129 -6.93 13.58 -5.49
CA GLU A 129 -8.13 14.10 -6.17
C GLU A 129 -9.41 13.59 -5.50
N LEU A 130 -9.43 12.33 -5.05
CA LEU A 130 -10.58 11.73 -4.39
C LEU A 130 -10.83 12.30 -2.99
N ALA A 131 -9.78 12.63 -2.25
CA ALA A 131 -9.91 13.07 -0.87
C ALA A 131 -10.95 14.19 -0.67
N PRO A 132 -10.87 15.36 -1.34
CA PRO A 132 -11.84 16.43 -1.14
C PRO A 132 -13.26 16.08 -1.63
N GLU A 133 -13.38 15.32 -2.71
CA GLU A 133 -14.68 14.99 -3.28
C GLU A 133 -15.44 13.97 -2.42
N LEU A 134 -14.75 12.90 -2.01
CA LEU A 134 -15.35 11.86 -1.18
C LEU A 134 -15.65 12.38 0.23
N ALA A 135 -14.76 13.18 0.81
CA ALA A 135 -14.98 13.79 2.12
C ALA A 135 -16.23 14.68 2.12
N LYS A 136 -16.36 15.52 1.07
CA LYS A 136 -17.56 16.35 0.92
C LYS A 136 -18.83 15.51 0.80
N TYR A 137 -18.83 14.49 -0.06
CA TYR A 137 -19.98 13.63 -0.25
C TYR A 137 -20.41 12.92 1.05
N VAL A 138 -19.46 12.32 1.75
CA VAL A 138 -19.74 11.56 2.98
C VAL A 138 -20.25 12.50 4.09
N SER A 139 -19.68 13.71 4.19
CA SER A 139 -20.14 14.73 5.14
C SER A 139 -21.54 15.23 4.83
N ASP A 140 -21.82 15.59 3.57
CA ASP A 140 -23.15 16.07 3.14
C ASP A 140 -24.24 15.02 3.36
N MET A 141 -23.91 13.73 3.22
CA MET A 141 -24.82 12.62 3.44
C MET A 141 -24.97 12.21 4.91
N GLY A 142 -24.15 12.77 5.80
CA GLY A 142 -24.21 12.51 7.24
C GLY A 142 -23.62 11.16 7.67
N TYR A 143 -22.74 10.55 6.86
CA TYR A 143 -21.99 9.38 7.30
C TYR A 143 -20.93 9.76 8.33
N THR A 144 -20.67 8.86 9.26
CA THR A 144 -19.69 9.05 10.32
C THR A 144 -18.36 8.37 10.04
N HIS A 145 -18.35 7.38 9.14
CA HIS A 145 -17.20 6.53 8.83
C HIS A 145 -17.16 6.18 7.35
N ILE A 146 -15.94 5.95 6.84
CA ILE A 146 -15.72 5.37 5.51
C ILE A 146 -14.99 4.04 5.69
N GLU A 147 -15.44 3.01 4.99
CA GLU A 147 -14.74 1.75 4.83
C GLU A 147 -14.23 1.64 3.39
N LEU A 148 -12.91 1.48 3.25
CA LEU A 148 -12.27 1.41 1.94
C LEU A 148 -12.08 -0.04 1.51
N MET A 149 -12.79 -0.43 0.44
CA MET A 149 -12.61 -1.73 -0.19
C MET A 149 -11.35 -1.76 -1.05
N GLY A 150 -10.61 -2.88 -0.99
CA GLY A 150 -9.52 -3.16 -1.93
C GLY A 150 -8.39 -2.14 -1.94
N ILE A 151 -8.01 -1.61 -0.76
CA ILE A 151 -6.98 -0.58 -0.66
C ILE A 151 -5.55 -1.15 -0.62
N ALA A 152 -5.36 -2.39 -0.20
CA ALA A 152 -4.07 -3.08 -0.26
C ALA A 152 -3.74 -3.48 -1.71
N GLU A 153 -2.45 -3.56 -2.08
CA GLU A 153 -2.05 -3.84 -3.45
C GLU A 153 -2.47 -5.23 -3.96
N TYR A 154 -2.98 -5.27 -5.17
CA TYR A 154 -3.47 -6.48 -5.84
C TYR A 154 -3.21 -6.42 -7.36
N PRO A 155 -2.94 -7.57 -8.05
CA PRO A 155 -2.54 -7.58 -9.46
C PRO A 155 -3.71 -7.55 -10.43
N TYR A 156 -4.89 -8.05 -10.04
CA TYR A 156 -6.02 -8.30 -10.93
C TYR A 156 -7.21 -7.39 -10.62
N ASP A 157 -7.54 -6.46 -11.51
CA ASP A 157 -8.61 -5.47 -11.33
C ASP A 157 -9.99 -6.09 -11.09
N GLY A 158 -10.30 -7.17 -11.78
CA GLY A 158 -11.57 -7.89 -11.64
C GLY A 158 -11.78 -8.50 -10.25
N SER A 159 -10.74 -8.57 -9.41
CA SER A 159 -10.87 -9.02 -8.01
C SER A 159 -11.40 -7.94 -7.07
N TRP A 160 -11.49 -6.69 -7.51
CA TRP A 160 -11.83 -5.53 -6.67
C TRP A 160 -10.95 -5.39 -5.41
N GLY A 161 -9.73 -5.91 -5.45
CA GLY A 161 -8.80 -5.90 -4.34
C GLY A 161 -8.93 -7.09 -3.37
N TYR A 162 -9.76 -8.08 -3.65
CA TYR A 162 -9.86 -9.27 -2.81
C TYR A 162 -8.72 -10.30 -3.02
N GLN A 163 -7.93 -10.15 -4.08
CA GLN A 163 -6.74 -10.99 -4.32
C GLN A 163 -5.45 -10.23 -3.97
N VAL A 164 -5.32 -9.88 -2.69
CA VAL A 164 -4.21 -9.08 -2.17
C VAL A 164 -2.87 -9.81 -2.33
N THR A 165 -1.86 -9.08 -2.79
CA THR A 165 -0.46 -9.54 -2.90
C THR A 165 0.51 -8.69 -2.08
N GLY A 166 0.16 -7.43 -1.78
CA GLY A 166 0.95 -6.51 -0.97
C GLY A 166 0.17 -5.97 0.22
N TYR A 167 0.13 -6.74 1.32
CA TYR A 167 -0.70 -6.42 2.49
C TYR A 167 -0.38 -5.09 3.18
N TYR A 168 0.86 -4.59 3.03
CA TYR A 168 1.34 -3.37 3.68
C TYR A 168 1.53 -2.22 2.70
N ALA A 169 1.26 -2.43 1.42
CA ALA A 169 1.34 -1.41 0.39
C ALA A 169 -0.08 -0.96 -0.01
N PRO A 170 -0.41 0.34 0.06
CA PRO A 170 -1.60 0.84 -0.59
C PRO A 170 -1.49 0.64 -2.11
N THR A 171 -2.61 0.32 -2.77
CA THR A 171 -2.56 0.06 -4.21
C THR A 171 -1.99 1.23 -5.00
N ALA A 172 -1.04 0.93 -5.89
CA ALA A 172 -0.39 1.93 -6.75
C ALA A 172 -1.33 2.54 -7.82
N ARG A 173 -2.54 2.00 -7.98
CA ARG A 173 -3.56 2.47 -8.94
C ARG A 173 -3.94 3.93 -8.74
N TYR A 174 -3.91 4.41 -7.50
CA TYR A 174 -4.39 5.73 -7.14
C TYR A 174 -3.27 6.67 -6.67
N GLY A 175 -2.02 6.22 -6.70
CA GLY A 175 -0.86 7.02 -6.32
C GLY A 175 0.13 6.32 -5.40
N THR A 176 0.94 7.14 -4.73
CA THR A 176 2.00 6.69 -3.82
C THR A 176 1.48 6.47 -2.39
N PRO A 177 2.25 5.80 -1.52
CA PRO A 177 1.93 5.73 -0.09
C PRO A 177 1.75 7.11 0.57
N LYS A 178 2.55 8.12 0.18
CA LYS A 178 2.39 9.50 0.70
C LYS A 178 1.10 10.16 0.21
N ASP A 179 0.62 9.81 -0.98
CA ASP A 179 -0.69 10.27 -1.46
C ASP A 179 -1.83 9.62 -0.68
N PHE A 180 -1.66 8.36 -0.29
CA PHE A 180 -2.62 7.69 0.59
C PHE A 180 -2.60 8.29 2.01
N MET A 181 -1.41 8.60 2.56
CA MET A 181 -1.32 9.34 3.83
C MET A 181 -2.07 10.66 3.76
N TYR A 182 -1.91 11.42 2.65
CA TYR A 182 -2.66 12.66 2.43
C TYR A 182 -4.18 12.40 2.40
N PHE A 183 -4.61 11.35 1.72
CA PHE A 183 -6.03 10.98 1.66
C PHE A 183 -6.60 10.73 3.07
N VAL A 184 -5.91 9.92 3.87
CA VAL A 184 -6.33 9.61 5.25
C VAL A 184 -6.35 10.88 6.11
N ASP A 185 -5.28 11.67 6.08
CA ASP A 185 -5.16 12.91 6.84
C ASP A 185 -6.28 13.91 6.51
N TYR A 186 -6.58 14.05 5.21
CA TYR A 186 -7.68 14.90 4.74
C TYR A 186 -9.03 14.42 5.25
N MET A 187 -9.28 13.11 5.21
CA MET A 187 -10.51 12.51 5.73
C MET A 187 -10.65 12.77 7.23
N LEU A 188 -9.60 12.54 8.01
CA LEU A 188 -9.60 12.76 9.47
C LEU A 188 -9.84 14.22 9.85
N SER A 189 -9.42 15.17 9.00
CA SER A 189 -9.61 16.60 9.26
C SER A 189 -11.05 17.09 9.09
N LEU A 190 -11.86 16.42 8.29
CA LEU A 190 -13.21 16.86 7.94
C LEU A 190 -14.32 15.96 8.48
N ILE A 191 -14.05 14.71 8.62
CA ILE A 191 -15.02 13.72 9.06
C ILE A 191 -14.41 13.05 10.29
N HIS A 192 -15.21 12.82 11.32
CA HIS A 192 -14.76 12.10 12.51
C HIS A 192 -14.57 10.62 12.20
N ILE A 193 -13.70 10.33 11.23
CA ILE A 193 -13.63 9.03 10.62
C ILE A 193 -12.63 8.14 11.31
N SER A 194 -13.07 6.94 11.38
CA SER A 194 -12.41 5.77 11.85
C SER A 194 -11.49 5.14 10.84
N GLU A 195 -10.82 4.25 11.38
CA GLU A 195 -9.82 3.31 10.96
C GLU A 195 -10.10 2.56 9.65
N PRO A 196 -9.00 2.20 8.93
CA PRO A 196 -9.07 1.21 7.87
C PRO A 196 -9.33 -0.19 8.42
#